data_5fc79e20c474e8f7ec031b940d77dece
#
_entry.id   5fc79e20c474e8f7ec031b940d77dece
#
_cell.length_a   1.000
_cell.length_b   1.000
_cell.length_c   1.000
_cell.angle_alpha   90.00
_cell.angle_beta   90.00
_cell.angle_gamma   90.00
#
_symmetry.space_group_name_H-M   'P 1'
#
loop_
_entity.id
_entity.type
_entity.pdbx_description
1 polymer ?
#
loop_
_entity_poly.entity_id
_entity_poly.type
_entity_poly.pdbx_seq_one_letter_code
_entity_poly.pdbx_strand_id
1 'polypeptide(L)'
;MNSYLKFDKIKLLNGVADYIAEGCVPGGTNRNFESYGHKIGPLTDYQKAVLCDPQTSGGLLIAVRPENEAEILEIAKKAGIELSEVGILKPRQAGVLVEVE
;
A
#
# COMPACT_ATOMS: atom_id res chain seq x y z
N MET A 1 0.26 -9.28 13.53
CA MET A 1 1.32 -9.52 12.54
C MET A 1 1.93 -8.20 12.11
N ASN A 2 3.13 -8.22 11.59
CA ASN A 2 3.76 -7.05 10.95
C ASN A 2 3.69 -7.19 9.44
N SER A 3 3.48 -6.06 8.75
CA SER A 3 3.45 -5.99 7.29
C SER A 3 4.74 -5.37 6.76
N TYR A 4 5.28 -5.93 5.70
CA TYR A 4 6.44 -5.41 4.97
C TYR A 4 6.01 -5.14 3.55
N LEU A 5 5.88 -3.87 3.19
CA LEU A 5 5.44 -3.42 1.86
C LEU A 5 6.63 -3.06 0.99
N LYS A 6 6.61 -3.52 -0.24
CA LYS A 6 7.54 -3.09 -1.29
C LYS A 6 6.86 -1.98 -2.09
N PHE A 7 7.22 -0.75 -1.83
CA PHE A 7 6.56 0.41 -2.42
C PHE A 7 6.60 0.40 -3.96
N ASP A 8 7.69 -0.04 -4.55
CA ASP A 8 7.86 -0.12 -6.00
C ASP A 8 6.95 -1.17 -6.67
N LYS A 9 6.35 -2.07 -5.90
CA LYS A 9 5.38 -3.06 -6.38
C LYS A 9 3.94 -2.53 -6.40
N ILE A 10 3.69 -1.39 -5.78
CA ILE A 10 2.37 -0.76 -5.79
C ILE A 10 2.16 -0.08 -7.15
N LYS A 11 1.14 -0.49 -7.86
CA LYS A 11 0.80 0.11 -9.15
C LYS A 11 0.07 1.43 -8.96
N LEU A 12 0.59 2.46 -9.60
CA LEU A 12 -0.01 3.80 -9.60
C LEU A 12 -0.72 4.06 -10.93
N LEU A 13 -1.76 4.88 -10.90
CA LEU A 13 -2.37 5.40 -12.12
C LEU A 13 -1.37 6.29 -12.86
N ASN A 14 -1.50 6.36 -14.18
CA ASN A 14 -0.64 7.22 -15.01
C ASN A 14 -0.76 8.68 -14.57
N GLY A 15 0.37 9.36 -14.44
CA GLY A 15 0.44 10.78 -14.10
C GLY A 15 0.51 11.07 -12.60
N VAL A 16 0.30 10.09 -11.71
CA VAL A 16 0.32 10.31 -10.25
C VAL A 16 1.65 10.92 -9.79
N ALA A 17 2.78 10.38 -10.23
CA ALA A 17 4.09 10.89 -9.84
C ALA A 17 4.29 12.35 -10.27
N ASP A 18 3.87 12.70 -11.48
CA ASP A 18 3.99 14.05 -12.02
C ASP A 18 3.12 15.04 -11.23
N TYR A 19 1.88 14.68 -10.92
CA TYR A 19 0.99 15.52 -10.12
C TYR A 19 1.50 15.71 -8.69
N ILE A 20 2.05 14.68 -8.07
CA ILE A 20 2.67 14.80 -6.73
C ILE A 20 3.88 15.74 -6.79
N ALA A 21 4.72 15.63 -7.82
CA ALA A 21 5.86 16.52 -8.02
C ALA A 21 5.45 17.98 -8.17
N GLU A 22 4.27 18.24 -8.73
CA GLU A 22 3.67 19.59 -8.84
C GLU A 22 2.96 20.04 -7.54
N GLY A 23 2.99 19.27 -6.48
CA GLY A 23 2.36 19.59 -5.20
C GLY A 23 0.88 19.28 -5.11
N CYS A 24 0.33 18.51 -6.03
CA CYS A 24 -1.08 18.09 -6.06
C CYS A 24 -1.33 16.96 -5.04
N VAL A 25 -1.29 17.29 -3.75
CA VAL A 25 -1.52 16.35 -2.65
C VAL A 25 -2.74 16.82 -1.84
N PRO A 26 -3.78 15.98 -1.66
CA PRO A 26 -4.96 16.36 -0.89
C PRO A 26 -4.62 16.63 0.58
N GLY A 27 -5.33 17.57 1.21
CA GLY A 27 -5.19 17.85 2.65
C GLY A 27 -5.51 16.66 3.54
N GLY A 28 -6.37 15.74 3.08
CA GLY A 28 -6.69 14.50 3.78
C GLY A 28 -5.50 13.55 3.94
N THR A 29 -4.47 13.65 3.11
CA THR A 29 -3.23 12.88 3.22
C THR A 29 -2.55 13.13 4.57
N ASN A 30 -2.42 14.38 4.98
CA ASN A 30 -1.83 14.73 6.27
C ASN A 30 -2.69 14.23 7.43
N ARG A 31 -4.00 14.37 7.35
CA ARG A 31 -4.92 13.85 8.38
C ARG A 31 -4.82 12.34 8.54
N ASN A 32 -4.74 11.60 7.44
CA ASN A 32 -4.53 10.15 7.47
C ASN A 32 -3.21 9.79 8.15
N PHE A 33 -2.14 10.48 7.78
CA PHE A 33 -0.82 10.25 8.38
C PHE A 33 -0.78 10.61 9.88
N GLU A 34 -1.39 11.72 10.29
CA GLU A 34 -1.49 12.10 11.70
C GLU A 34 -2.23 11.03 12.52
N SER A 35 -3.27 10.42 11.94
CA SER A 35 -4.07 9.41 12.62
C SER A 35 -3.36 8.06 12.76
N TYR A 36 -2.63 7.62 11.76
CA TYR A 36 -2.10 6.25 11.68
C TYR A 36 -0.60 6.14 11.43
N GLY A 37 0.08 7.24 11.10
CA GLY A 37 1.51 7.23 10.75
C GLY A 37 2.42 6.69 11.85
N HIS A 38 2.01 6.79 13.12
CA HIS A 38 2.74 6.22 14.24
C HIS A 38 2.86 4.68 14.20
N LYS A 39 2.04 4.02 13.39
CA LYS A 39 2.06 2.56 13.18
C LYS A 39 2.93 2.14 11.99
N ILE A 40 3.43 3.11 11.24
CA ILE A 40 4.18 2.91 9.99
C ILE A 40 5.62 3.35 10.22
N GLY A 41 6.56 2.61 9.66
CA GLY A 41 7.97 2.97 9.65
C GLY A 41 8.25 4.26 8.86
N PRO A 42 9.51 4.71 8.81
CA PRO A 42 9.86 5.95 8.12
C PRO A 42 9.40 5.94 6.66
N LEU A 43 8.81 7.03 6.21
CA LEU A 43 8.35 7.26 4.83
C LEU A 43 9.03 8.48 4.23
N THR A 44 9.31 8.43 2.94
CA THR A 44 9.59 9.66 2.17
C THR A 44 8.30 10.44 1.97
N ASP A 45 8.40 11.73 1.62
CA ASP A 45 7.22 12.54 1.33
C ASP A 45 6.40 11.98 0.17
N TYR A 46 7.08 11.42 -0.84
CA TYR A 46 6.43 10.77 -1.97
C TYR A 46 5.67 9.51 -1.54
N GLN A 47 6.28 8.65 -0.75
CA GLN A 47 5.63 7.45 -0.21
C GLN A 47 4.41 7.83 0.64
N LYS A 48 4.52 8.85 1.48
CA LYS A 48 3.42 9.36 2.29
C LYS A 48 2.26 9.86 1.41
N ALA A 49 2.56 10.63 0.36
CA ALA A 49 1.56 11.14 -0.56
C ALA A 49 0.75 10.02 -1.24
N VAL A 50 1.42 8.92 -1.59
CA VAL A 50 0.79 7.75 -2.22
C VAL A 50 0.01 6.91 -1.22
N LEU A 51 0.65 6.52 -0.11
CA LEU A 51 0.08 5.55 0.83
C LEU A 51 -1.02 6.13 1.72
N CYS A 52 -1.00 7.43 1.96
CA CYS A 52 -1.98 8.12 2.81
C CYS A 52 -3.05 8.88 2.00
N ASP A 53 -3.11 8.66 0.69
CA ASP A 53 -4.08 9.32 -0.17
C ASP A 53 -5.52 9.00 0.28
N PRO A 54 -6.38 10.03 0.53
CA PRO A 54 -7.75 9.79 0.94
C PRO A 54 -8.59 9.33 -0.25
N GLN A 55 -9.15 8.14 -0.16
CA GLN A 55 -9.93 7.55 -1.23
C GLN A 55 -11.29 7.09 -0.73
N THR A 56 -12.35 7.51 -1.43
CA THR A 56 -13.73 7.09 -1.14
C THR A 56 -13.98 5.66 -1.66
N SER A 57 -13.44 5.34 -2.82
CA SER A 57 -13.60 4.04 -3.49
C SER A 57 -12.25 3.55 -3.96
N GLY A 58 -11.40 3.15 -3.04
CA GLY A 58 -10.09 2.58 -3.32
C GLY A 58 -10.16 1.10 -3.67
N GLY A 59 -9.01 0.52 -3.98
CA GLY A 59 -8.84 -0.91 -4.19
C GLY A 59 -8.79 -1.69 -2.88
N LEU A 60 -8.57 -2.99 -2.98
CA LEU A 60 -8.41 -3.89 -1.85
C LEU A 60 -6.94 -4.31 -1.69
N LEU A 61 -6.50 -4.32 -0.45
CA LEU A 61 -5.27 -5.00 -0.05
C LEU A 61 -5.66 -6.32 0.61
N ILE A 62 -5.23 -7.43 0.03
CA ILE A 62 -5.68 -8.77 0.44
C ILE A 62 -4.51 -9.52 1.07
N ALA A 63 -4.70 -10.01 2.30
CA ALA A 63 -3.76 -10.90 2.96
C ALA A 63 -4.13 -12.35 2.64
N VAL A 64 -3.18 -13.10 2.10
CA VAL A 64 -3.37 -14.49 1.66
C VAL A 64 -2.30 -15.38 2.26
N ARG A 65 -2.69 -16.58 2.67
CA ARG A 65 -1.71 -17.59 3.10
C ARG A 65 -0.87 -18.05 1.92
N PRO A 66 0.43 -18.35 2.11
CA PRO A 66 1.30 -18.76 1.02
C PRO A 66 0.76 -19.93 0.20
N GLU A 67 0.14 -20.92 0.85
CA GLU A 67 -0.45 -22.07 0.18
C GLU A 67 -1.66 -21.75 -0.71
N ASN A 68 -2.27 -20.58 -0.54
CA ASN A 68 -3.42 -20.13 -1.30
C ASN A 68 -3.09 -19.06 -2.37
N GLU A 69 -1.83 -18.66 -2.49
CA GLU A 69 -1.42 -17.60 -3.41
C GLU A 69 -1.75 -17.94 -4.87
N ALA A 70 -1.39 -19.14 -5.31
CA ALA A 70 -1.66 -19.56 -6.68
C ALA A 70 -3.15 -19.56 -7.01
N GLU A 71 -4.00 -19.97 -6.06
CA GLU A 71 -5.45 -20.00 -6.23
C GLU A 71 -6.03 -18.59 -6.38
N ILE A 72 -5.63 -17.63 -5.54
CA ILE A 72 -6.15 -16.26 -5.63
C ILE A 72 -5.70 -15.57 -6.92
N LEU A 73 -4.46 -15.80 -7.35
CA LEU A 73 -3.96 -15.27 -8.62
C LEU A 73 -4.75 -15.82 -9.82
N GLU A 74 -5.11 -17.09 -9.79
CA GLU A 74 -5.93 -17.72 -10.85
C GLU A 74 -7.35 -17.15 -10.87
N ILE A 75 -7.99 -17.00 -9.71
CA ILE A 75 -9.31 -16.39 -9.58
C ILE A 75 -9.31 -14.97 -10.14
N ALA A 76 -8.33 -14.17 -9.77
CA ALA A 76 -8.18 -12.79 -10.26
C ALA A 76 -8.00 -12.76 -11.79
N LYS A 77 -7.16 -13.62 -12.33
CA LYS A 77 -6.92 -13.72 -13.77
C LYS A 77 -8.20 -14.06 -14.54
N LYS A 78 -8.99 -15.01 -14.04
CA LYS A 78 -10.30 -15.36 -14.63
C LYS A 78 -11.30 -14.21 -14.60
N ALA A 79 -11.21 -13.35 -13.58
CA ALA A 79 -12.04 -12.15 -13.45
C ALA A 79 -11.50 -10.94 -14.23
N GLY A 80 -10.38 -11.08 -14.95
CA GLY A 80 -9.73 -9.99 -15.67
C GLY A 80 -9.03 -8.99 -14.77
N ILE A 81 -8.71 -9.36 -13.53
CA ILE A 81 -8.03 -8.52 -12.54
C ILE A 81 -6.55 -8.91 -12.50
N GLU A 82 -5.68 -7.92 -12.65
CA GLU A 82 -4.24 -8.12 -12.51
C GLU A 82 -3.84 -7.91 -11.04
N LEU A 83 -3.45 -8.98 -10.37
CA LEU A 83 -2.91 -8.96 -9.02
C LEU A 83 -1.40 -9.19 -9.03
N SER A 84 -0.71 -8.57 -8.09
CA SER A 84 0.70 -8.82 -7.83
C SER A 84 0.97 -8.76 -6.33
N GLU A 85 1.96 -9.51 -5.88
CA GLU A 85 2.45 -9.41 -4.51
C GLU A 85 3.07 -8.02 -4.28
N VAL A 86 2.59 -7.33 -3.25
CA VAL A 86 3.11 -6.02 -2.85
C VAL A 86 3.84 -6.06 -1.51
N GLY A 87 3.85 -7.20 -0.85
CA GLY A 87 4.52 -7.35 0.44
C GLY A 87 4.25 -8.69 1.09
N ILE A 88 4.73 -8.83 2.30
CA ILE A 88 4.59 -10.06 3.09
C ILE A 88 4.15 -9.73 4.52
N LEU A 89 3.48 -10.68 5.16
CA LEU A 89 3.17 -10.64 6.58
C LEU A 89 4.14 -11.54 7.35
N LYS A 90 4.60 -11.06 8.49
CA LYS A 90 5.46 -11.81 9.43
C LYS A 90 4.86 -11.80 10.83
N PRO A 91 5.28 -12.71 11.72
CA PRO A 91 4.87 -12.66 13.11
C PRO A 91 5.11 -11.30 13.75
N ARG A 92 4.26 -10.93 14.71
CA ARG A 92 4.32 -9.63 15.39
C ARG A 92 5.66 -9.45 16.08
N GLN A 93 6.29 -8.31 15.83
CA GLN A 93 7.50 -7.85 16.50
C GLN A 93 7.25 -6.50 17.18
N ALA A 94 8.10 -6.12 18.12
CA ALA A 94 8.04 -4.79 18.73
C ALA A 94 8.29 -3.69 17.68
N GLY A 95 7.76 -2.50 17.95
CA GLY A 95 7.91 -1.35 17.06
C GLY A 95 6.70 -1.13 16.16
N VAL A 96 6.93 -0.60 14.98
CA VAL A 96 5.88 -0.27 14.03
C VAL A 96 5.19 -1.51 13.47
N LEU A 97 3.97 -1.36 12.98
CA LEU A 97 3.18 -2.46 12.43
C LEU A 97 3.44 -2.66 10.93
N VAL A 98 3.77 -1.60 10.23
CA VAL A 98 3.99 -1.61 8.78
C VAL A 98 5.35 -1.00 8.48
N GLU A 99 6.18 -1.74 7.78
CA GLU A 99 7.43 -1.23 7.23
C GLU A 99 7.32 -1.11 5.71
N VAL A 100 7.89 -0.07 5.16
CA VAL A 100 7.86 0.23 3.73
C VAL A 100 9.28 0.30 3.19
N GLU A 101 9.54 -0.48 2.18
CA GLU A 101 10.81 -0.49 1.45
C GLU A 101 10.72 0.31 0.15
#